data_5644a0a030c45ada394197946f592398
#
_entry.id   5644a0a030c45ada394197946f592398
#
_cell.length_a   1.000
_cell.length_b   1.000
_cell.length_c   1.000
_cell.angle_alpha   90.00
_cell.angle_beta   90.00
_cell.angle_gamma   90.00
#
_symmetry.space_group_name_H-M   'P 1'
#
loop_
_entity.id
_entity.type
_entity.pdbx_description
1 polymer ?
#
loop_
_entity_poly.entity_id
_entity_poly.type
_entity_poly.pdbx_seq_one_letter_code
_entity_poly.pdbx_strand_id
1 'polypeptide(L)'
;WNRVFGIRQEAYDYAGRLMKKSACGNPNSAYEPTLDHIRPLSDGGRDILGNIIICRYDTNEEKADRFPHWKTNGRRFHACRADDCRGAYEIIED
;
A
#
# COMPACT_ATOMS: atom_id res chain seq x y z
N TRP A 1 10.49 0.91 -5.66
CA TRP A 1 9.59 1.52 -6.68
C TRP A 1 9.55 0.70 -7.97
N ASN A 2 10.65 0.03 -8.34
CA ASN A 2 10.72 -0.75 -9.58
C ASN A 2 9.70 -1.90 -9.62
N ARG A 3 9.32 -2.46 -8.47
CA ARG A 3 8.32 -3.54 -8.40
C ARG A 3 6.92 -3.07 -8.78
N VAL A 4 6.64 -1.77 -8.60
CA VAL A 4 5.33 -1.18 -8.89
C VAL A 4 5.32 -0.53 -10.26
N PHE A 5 6.31 0.31 -10.55
CA PHE A 5 6.35 1.07 -11.80
C PHE A 5 7.08 0.34 -12.93
N GLY A 6 8.13 -0.45 -12.60
CA GLY A 6 9.02 -1.00 -13.61
C GLY A 6 9.64 0.14 -14.42
N ILE A 7 9.47 0.11 -15.75
CA ILE A 7 9.92 1.18 -16.64
C ILE A 7 8.84 2.25 -16.86
N ARG A 8 7.64 2.06 -16.29
CA ARG A 8 6.51 2.98 -16.45
C ARG A 8 6.67 4.19 -15.55
N GLN A 9 6.12 5.33 -15.96
CA GLN A 9 6.09 6.54 -15.15
C GLN A 9 4.84 6.63 -14.28
N GLU A 10 3.84 5.81 -14.56
CA GLU A 10 2.54 5.80 -13.87
C GLU A 10 2.13 4.38 -13.52
N ALA A 11 1.44 4.24 -12.40
CA ALA A 11 0.85 2.96 -11.96
C ALA A 11 -0.34 3.25 -11.06
N TYR A 12 -1.29 2.31 -11.00
CA TYR A 12 -2.39 2.38 -10.05
C TYR A 12 -2.03 1.60 -8.78
N ASP A 13 -2.45 2.12 -7.63
CA ASP A 13 -2.32 1.37 -6.39
C ASP A 13 -3.44 0.32 -6.27
N TYR A 14 -3.41 -0.47 -5.19
CA TYR A 14 -4.39 -1.54 -4.99
C TYR A 14 -5.83 -1.01 -4.89
N ALA A 15 -6.01 0.24 -4.50
CA ALA A 15 -7.32 0.86 -4.37
C ALA A 15 -7.79 1.55 -5.67
N GLY A 16 -6.99 1.47 -6.74
CA GLY A 16 -7.33 2.05 -8.04
C GLY A 16 -6.97 3.52 -8.18
N ARG A 17 -6.12 4.05 -7.32
CA ARG A 17 -5.66 5.44 -7.39
C ARG A 17 -4.36 5.55 -8.17
N LEU A 18 -4.31 6.52 -9.08
CA LEU A 18 -3.14 6.75 -9.94
C LEU A 18 -1.97 7.34 -9.14
N MET A 19 -0.80 6.75 -9.31
CA MET A 19 0.46 7.25 -8.79
C MET A 19 1.38 7.64 -9.94
N LYS A 20 2.22 8.65 -9.73
CA LYS A 20 3.24 9.06 -10.69
C LYS A 20 4.61 8.94 -10.07
N LYS A 21 5.51 8.25 -10.77
CA LYS A 21 6.88 8.04 -10.29
C LYS A 21 7.61 9.36 -10.04
N SER A 22 7.36 10.36 -10.88
CA SER A 22 7.93 11.70 -10.75
C SER A 22 7.48 12.44 -9.49
N ALA A 23 6.39 11.97 -8.85
CA ALA A 23 5.86 12.57 -7.64
C ALA A 23 6.44 11.96 -6.35
N CYS A 24 7.36 10.99 -6.45
CA CYS A 24 8.02 10.40 -5.29
C CYS A 24 8.68 11.50 -4.45
N GLY A 25 8.37 11.50 -3.14
CA GLY A 25 8.93 12.47 -2.21
C GLY A 25 8.38 13.88 -2.34
N ASN A 26 7.32 14.08 -3.13
CA ASN A 26 6.70 15.38 -3.29
C ASN A 26 5.33 15.43 -2.60
N PRO A 27 5.26 15.92 -1.34
CA PRO A 27 4.01 15.94 -0.58
C PRO A 27 2.97 16.92 -1.13
N ASN A 28 3.36 17.78 -2.08
CA ASN A 28 2.43 18.70 -2.73
C ASN A 28 1.74 18.09 -3.95
N SER A 29 2.17 16.90 -4.39
CA SER A 29 1.55 16.22 -5.52
C SER A 29 0.36 15.39 -5.08
N ALA A 30 -0.74 15.44 -5.84
CA ALA A 30 -1.89 14.57 -5.64
C ALA A 30 -1.60 13.11 -5.98
N TYR A 31 -0.46 12.82 -6.61
CA TYR A 31 -0.11 11.49 -7.13
C TYR A 31 1.06 10.85 -6.40
N GLU A 32 1.42 11.38 -5.24
CA GLU A 32 2.58 10.91 -4.48
C GLU A 32 2.44 9.45 -4.05
N PRO A 33 3.35 8.57 -4.50
CA PRO A 33 3.42 7.20 -3.98
C PRO A 33 4.10 7.19 -2.61
N THR A 34 3.60 6.34 -1.71
CA THR A 34 4.13 6.20 -0.35
C THR A 34 4.33 4.72 -0.02
N LEU A 35 5.15 4.47 0.99
CA LEU A 35 5.31 3.14 1.59
C LEU A 35 4.36 2.99 2.77
N ASP A 36 3.69 1.84 2.84
CA ASP A 36 2.83 1.50 3.98
C ASP A 36 3.11 0.06 4.42
N HIS A 37 3.03 -0.19 5.72
CA HIS A 37 3.06 -1.55 6.25
C HIS A 37 1.64 -2.09 6.26
N ILE A 38 1.41 -3.25 5.63
CA ILE A 38 0.08 -3.86 5.56
C ILE A 38 -0.43 -4.13 6.97
N ARG A 39 0.36 -4.84 7.79
CA ARG A 39 0.14 -4.90 9.23
C ARG A 39 0.99 -3.82 9.88
N PRO A 40 0.38 -2.87 10.60
CA PRO A 40 1.13 -1.77 11.21
C PRO A 40 2.23 -2.28 12.14
N LEU A 41 3.38 -1.60 12.15
CA LEU A 41 4.46 -1.92 13.08
C LEU A 41 3.99 -1.83 14.52
N SER A 42 3.12 -0.88 14.83
CA SER A 42 2.51 -0.71 16.16
C SER A 42 1.64 -1.90 16.58
N ASP A 43 1.20 -2.70 15.63
CA ASP A 43 0.38 -3.90 15.86
C ASP A 43 1.18 -5.20 15.69
N GLY A 44 2.50 -5.12 15.76
CA GLY A 44 3.38 -6.29 15.62
C GLY A 44 3.74 -6.65 14.19
N GLY A 45 3.46 -5.79 13.24
CA GLY A 45 3.88 -5.99 11.86
C GLY A 45 5.40 -5.97 11.72
N ARG A 46 5.91 -6.69 10.72
CA ARG A 46 7.35 -6.77 10.45
C ARG A 46 7.74 -5.80 9.35
N ASP A 47 8.96 -5.29 9.45
CA ASP A 47 9.54 -4.41 8.42
C ASP A 47 10.25 -5.26 7.36
N ILE A 48 9.46 -6.00 6.58
CA ILE A 48 9.92 -6.87 5.50
C ILE A 48 9.13 -6.58 4.23
N LEU A 49 9.70 -6.89 3.07
CA LEU A 49 9.08 -6.61 1.77
C LEU A 49 7.68 -7.21 1.66
N GLY A 50 7.46 -8.39 2.19
CA GLY A 50 6.14 -9.05 2.17
C GLY A 50 5.06 -8.34 2.99
N ASN A 51 5.44 -7.38 3.83
CA ASN A 51 4.52 -6.56 4.63
C ASN A 51 4.49 -5.10 4.18
N ILE A 52 5.11 -4.78 3.05
CA ILE A 52 5.19 -3.41 2.54
C ILE A 52 4.39 -3.32 1.24
N ILE A 53 3.58 -2.29 1.13
CA ILE A 53 2.83 -1.98 -0.07
C ILE A 53 3.09 -0.53 -0.49
N ILE A 54 3.20 -0.31 -1.79
CA ILE A 54 3.29 1.04 -2.34
C ILE A 54 1.87 1.48 -2.68
N CYS A 55 1.44 2.60 -2.13
CA CYS A 55 0.13 3.15 -2.41
C CYS A 55 0.19 4.68 -2.40
N ARG A 56 -0.82 5.30 -3.01
CA ARG A 56 -0.90 6.76 -3.02
C ARG A 56 -1.12 7.27 -1.60
N TYR A 57 -0.66 8.47 -1.31
CA TYR A 57 -0.67 9.04 0.05
C TYR A 57 -2.06 8.99 0.69
N ASP A 58 -3.12 9.28 -0.06
CA ASP A 58 -4.49 9.28 0.47
C ASP A 58 -5.01 7.87 0.75
N THR A 59 -4.62 6.87 -0.04
CA THR A 59 -4.89 5.46 0.25
C THR A 59 -4.25 5.07 1.57
N ASN A 60 -3.01 5.48 1.79
CA ASN A 60 -2.28 5.24 3.02
C ASN A 60 -2.97 5.91 4.22
N GLU A 61 -3.34 7.18 4.08
CA GLU A 61 -4.01 7.93 5.14
C GLU A 61 -5.37 7.32 5.50
N GLU A 62 -6.16 6.92 4.52
CA GLU A 62 -7.47 6.32 4.76
C GLU A 62 -7.39 4.97 5.44
N LYS A 63 -6.38 4.16 5.07
CA LYS A 63 -6.13 2.89 5.77
C LYS A 63 -5.69 3.15 7.21
N ALA A 64 -4.84 4.16 7.42
CA ALA A 64 -4.23 4.45 8.71
C ALA A 64 -3.59 3.19 9.32
N ASP A 65 -3.83 2.89 10.59
CA ASP A 65 -3.32 1.69 11.26
C ASP A 65 -4.35 0.55 11.35
N ARG A 66 -5.37 0.59 10.49
CA ARG A 66 -6.40 -0.45 10.47
C ARG A 66 -5.86 -1.76 9.90
N PHE A 67 -6.19 -2.84 10.56
CA PHE A 67 -5.78 -4.18 10.19
C PHE A 67 -6.64 -5.19 10.98
N PRO A 68 -7.13 -6.27 10.37
CA PRO A 68 -6.92 -6.71 8.99
C PRO A 68 -7.93 -6.15 7.99
N HIS A 69 -8.91 -5.36 8.39
CA HIS A 69 -9.94 -4.82 7.50
C HIS A 69 -9.88 -3.31 7.45
N TRP A 70 -10.07 -2.75 6.26
CA TRP A 70 -10.16 -1.29 6.09
C TRP A 70 -10.92 -0.92 4.83
N LYS A 71 -11.22 0.37 4.70
CA LYS A 71 -11.89 0.93 3.53
C LYS A 71 -11.06 2.10 3.02
N THR A 72 -10.85 2.16 1.71
CA THR A 72 -10.19 3.27 1.05
C THR A 72 -10.71 3.41 -0.38
N ASN A 73 -10.80 4.62 -0.87
CA ASN A 73 -11.37 4.94 -2.17
C ASN A 73 -12.77 4.35 -2.37
N GLY A 74 -13.58 4.31 -1.30
CA GLY A 74 -14.93 3.75 -1.34
C GLY A 74 -14.99 2.23 -1.47
N ARG A 75 -13.87 1.53 -1.35
CA ARG A 75 -13.74 0.07 -1.55
C ARG A 75 -13.24 -0.58 -0.27
N ARG A 76 -13.70 -1.79 -0.01
CA ARG A 76 -13.32 -2.55 1.19
C ARG A 76 -12.26 -3.57 0.88
N PHE A 77 -11.30 -3.69 1.78
CA PHE A 77 -10.17 -4.59 1.65
C PHE A 77 -9.91 -5.32 2.95
N HIS A 78 -9.26 -6.47 2.83
CA HIS A 78 -8.70 -7.16 4.00
C HIS A 78 -7.34 -7.73 3.66
N ALA A 79 -6.54 -7.97 4.70
CA ALA A 79 -5.23 -8.59 4.57
C ALA A 79 -5.34 -10.07 4.88
N CYS A 80 -4.75 -10.90 4.01
CA CYS A 80 -4.58 -12.34 4.23
C CYS A 80 -3.11 -12.66 4.39
N ARG A 81 -2.79 -13.67 5.22
CA ARG A 81 -1.41 -14.14 5.34
C ARG A 81 -0.97 -14.77 4.03
N ALA A 82 0.22 -14.41 3.58
CA ALA A 82 0.86 -15.07 2.46
C ALA A 82 1.46 -16.40 2.94
N ASP A 83 1.24 -17.48 2.19
CA ASP A 83 1.61 -18.83 2.61
C ASP A 83 3.13 -19.07 2.64
N ASP A 84 3.86 -18.36 1.82
CA ASP A 84 5.28 -18.62 1.55
C ASP A 84 6.25 -17.88 2.47
N CYS A 85 5.76 -16.93 3.26
CA CYS A 85 6.63 -16.11 4.10
C CYS A 85 5.93 -15.67 5.38
N ARG A 86 6.55 -15.96 6.53
CA ARG A 86 6.02 -15.55 7.82
C ARG A 86 6.07 -14.03 7.95
N GLY A 87 4.93 -13.43 8.30
CA GLY A 87 4.81 -12.00 8.45
C GLY A 87 4.52 -11.26 7.15
N ALA A 88 4.38 -11.99 6.03
CA ALA A 88 3.96 -11.43 4.76
C ALA A 88 2.44 -11.50 4.59
N TYR A 89 1.89 -10.54 3.87
CA TYR A 89 0.44 -10.41 3.66
C TYR A 89 0.12 -10.10 2.22
N GLU A 90 -1.10 -10.44 1.82
CA GLU A 90 -1.71 -10.05 0.57
C GLU A 90 -2.93 -9.20 0.86
N ILE A 91 -3.18 -8.20 0.03
CA ILE A 91 -4.38 -7.34 0.12
C ILE A 91 -5.43 -7.87 -0.86
N ILE A 92 -6.61 -8.17 -0.32
CA ILE A 92 -7.72 -8.72 -1.09
C ILE A 92 -8.88 -7.72 -1.01
N GLU A 93 -9.48 -7.42 -2.15
CA GLU A 93 -10.71 -6.63 -2.17
C GLU A 93 -11.90 -7.52 -1.83
N ASP A 94 -12.73 -7.05 -0.92
CA ASP A 94 -13.96 -7.77 -0.49
C ASP A 94 -15.03 -7.75 -1.56
#